data_5b834ab4291f3f959b6ad4171370020e
#
_entry.id   5b834ab4291f3f959b6ad4171370020e
#
_cell.length_a   1.000
_cell.length_b   1.000
_cell.length_c   1.000
_cell.angle_alpha   90.00
_cell.angle_beta   90.00
_cell.angle_gamma   90.00
#
_symmetry.space_group_name_H-M   'P 1'
#
loop_
_entity.id
_entity.type
_entity.pdbx_description
1 polymer ?
#
loop_
_entity_poly.entity_id
_entity_poly.type
_entity_poly.pdbx_seq_one_letter_code
_entity_poly.pdbx_strand_id
1 'polypeptide(L)'
;STTDSLDSGTFENSMMTNTGMTFGNHLMEIGSDGQLRPELAESYESSDAKTWIFNLRQGVEFHNGKTLTSEDVVATFDYHRNEDSKSAARGLLTAVTSIKADGPNRVIMELNAPNAGFPYIVSDYHLLIKPSMDGKIDSQSGIGTGGYVLQDFEPGVRATFKRNANYWKEGAAHFDEVEMISLLDTAARQSAVMNGDVDAIDRVDPKTVALLARVPTLEILEIAGTLHYTMPMRVTSEPFDNLDLRLALKHSIKRQELVDKILLGHGSLGNDHPISTANPFHASGLPQREFNPELAMKHYKASGHSGTIQLSASDAAFAGAVDAAQLVAASAKEVGIDIEVVREPSDGYWSNVWNKKGWCTCYWGGRPTEDWMYSSAYVDDTEWNDTDWRSTPDAVKFNSIVKEARAELDVDKRRSMYEETQRLIADDGGAIVPMFANHIHAVSKTIAHGDNVAGNWSSDGGKFAERWWKA
;
A
#
# COMPACT_ATOMS: atom_id res chain seq x y z
N SER A 1 -16.61 9.08 7.79
CA SER A 1 -16.51 10.22 8.74
C SER A 1 -17.38 11.39 8.28
N THR A 2 -17.97 12.13 9.23
CA THR A 2 -18.68 13.40 8.92
C THR A 2 -17.73 14.47 8.35
N THR A 3 -16.43 14.25 8.43
CA THR A 3 -15.38 15.10 7.85
C THR A 3 -14.93 14.65 6.45
N ASP A 4 -15.53 13.59 5.91
CA ASP A 4 -15.24 13.15 4.54
C ASP A 4 -15.60 14.26 3.55
N SER A 5 -14.76 14.46 2.54
CA SER A 5 -14.96 15.50 1.54
C SER A 5 -14.58 14.97 0.15
N LEU A 6 -15.03 15.66 -0.90
CA LEU A 6 -14.69 15.30 -2.28
C LEU A 6 -13.32 15.83 -2.73
N ASP A 7 -12.63 16.54 -1.84
CA ASP A 7 -11.24 16.94 -2.05
C ASP A 7 -10.31 15.72 -1.96
N SER A 8 -9.82 15.27 -3.10
CA SER A 8 -8.95 14.09 -3.16
C SER A 8 -7.68 14.24 -2.33
N GLY A 9 -7.20 15.46 -2.11
CA GLY A 9 -6.06 15.73 -1.24
C GLY A 9 -6.27 15.33 0.23
N THR A 10 -7.53 15.08 0.63
CA THR A 10 -7.90 14.73 2.02
C THR A 10 -8.35 13.28 2.17
N PHE A 11 -8.22 12.44 1.15
CA PHE A 11 -8.68 11.04 1.23
C PHE A 11 -7.81 10.23 2.20
N GLU A 12 -8.45 9.68 3.24
CA GLU A 12 -7.76 8.91 4.29
C GLU A 12 -8.38 7.53 4.53
N ASN A 13 -9.50 7.22 3.88
CA ASN A 13 -10.24 5.97 4.10
C ASN A 13 -10.74 5.36 2.80
N SER A 14 -11.07 4.06 2.85
CA SER A 14 -11.49 3.30 1.67
C SER A 14 -12.78 3.84 1.03
N MET A 15 -13.72 4.38 1.82
CA MET A 15 -14.93 5.00 1.28
C MET A 15 -14.59 6.16 0.33
N MET A 16 -13.70 7.06 0.76
CA MET A 16 -13.30 8.22 -0.04
C MET A 16 -12.41 7.83 -1.22
N THR A 17 -11.48 6.90 -1.02
CA THR A 17 -10.66 6.36 -2.11
C THR A 17 -11.54 5.73 -3.19
N ASN A 18 -12.46 4.85 -2.81
CA ASN A 18 -13.39 4.20 -3.75
C ASN A 18 -14.29 5.23 -4.45
N THR A 19 -14.78 6.23 -3.72
CA THR A 19 -15.60 7.33 -4.27
C THR A 19 -14.82 8.07 -5.35
N GLY A 20 -13.58 8.49 -5.06
CA GLY A 20 -12.72 9.18 -6.00
C GLY A 20 -12.40 8.35 -7.24
N MET A 21 -12.02 7.08 -7.05
CA MET A 21 -11.75 6.15 -8.15
C MET A 21 -12.97 5.85 -9.04
N THR A 22 -14.17 6.11 -8.54
CA THR A 22 -15.43 5.90 -9.28
C THR A 22 -15.77 7.07 -10.19
N PHE A 23 -15.60 8.32 -9.74
CA PHE A 23 -15.90 9.48 -10.57
C PHE A 23 -14.67 10.05 -11.31
N GLY A 24 -13.43 9.68 -10.93
CA GLY A 24 -12.21 10.30 -11.45
C GLY A 24 -11.25 9.31 -12.08
N ASN A 25 -10.30 9.85 -12.82
CA ASN A 25 -9.14 9.13 -13.36
C ASN A 25 -7.85 9.91 -13.07
N HIS A 26 -6.73 9.21 -13.21
CA HIS A 26 -5.37 9.71 -13.04
C HIS A 26 -4.63 9.77 -14.39
N LEU A 27 -3.40 10.24 -14.40
CA LEU A 27 -2.56 10.11 -15.59
C LEU A 27 -2.24 8.65 -15.90
N MET A 28 -1.93 7.87 -14.86
CA MET A 28 -1.63 6.44 -14.95
C MET A 28 -2.50 5.70 -13.93
N GLU A 29 -2.66 4.40 -14.10
CA GLU A 29 -3.36 3.53 -13.15
C GLU A 29 -2.59 2.24 -12.87
N ILE A 30 -2.89 1.59 -11.76
CA ILE A 30 -2.49 0.22 -11.50
C ILE A 30 -3.59 -0.71 -12.04
N GLY A 31 -3.23 -1.58 -12.97
CA GLY A 31 -4.13 -2.57 -13.54
C GLY A 31 -4.53 -3.65 -12.53
N SER A 32 -5.54 -4.45 -12.86
CA SER A 32 -5.97 -5.59 -12.04
C SER A 32 -4.87 -6.63 -11.82
N ASP A 33 -3.87 -6.66 -12.70
CA ASP A 33 -2.67 -7.50 -12.59
C ASP A 33 -1.53 -6.86 -11.77
N GLY A 34 -1.77 -5.70 -11.14
CA GLY A 34 -0.79 -4.95 -10.36
C GLY A 34 0.24 -4.18 -11.18
N GLN A 35 0.15 -4.19 -12.51
CA GLN A 35 1.09 -3.49 -13.38
C GLN A 35 0.62 -2.07 -13.69
N LEU A 36 1.59 -1.17 -13.89
CA LEU A 36 1.31 0.19 -14.31
C LEU A 36 0.71 0.21 -15.73
N ARG A 37 -0.37 0.97 -15.90
CA ARG A 37 -1.12 1.10 -17.16
C ARG A 37 -1.33 2.57 -17.51
N PRO A 38 -1.34 2.94 -18.80
CA PRO A 38 -1.86 4.22 -19.26
C PRO A 38 -3.31 4.42 -18.83
N GLU A 39 -3.63 5.63 -18.32
CA GLU A 39 -5.02 6.03 -18.04
C GLU A 39 -5.34 7.30 -18.83
N LEU A 40 -5.37 8.49 -18.28
CA LEU A 40 -5.58 9.73 -19.05
C LEU A 40 -4.38 10.09 -19.90
N ALA A 41 -3.17 9.71 -19.49
CA ALA A 41 -2.03 9.70 -20.39
C ALA A 41 -2.06 8.42 -21.21
N GLU A 42 -2.09 8.52 -22.54
CA GLU A 42 -2.00 7.35 -23.44
C GLU A 42 -0.59 6.80 -23.54
N SER A 43 0.40 7.64 -23.28
CA SER A 43 1.82 7.28 -23.20
C SER A 43 2.60 8.23 -22.31
N TYR A 44 3.76 7.77 -21.89
CA TYR A 44 4.73 8.58 -21.17
C TYR A 44 6.15 8.21 -21.60
N GLU A 45 7.07 9.15 -21.47
CA GLU A 45 8.47 8.94 -21.84
C GLU A 45 9.41 9.78 -20.98
N SER A 46 10.62 9.28 -20.80
CA SER A 46 11.74 10.01 -20.23
C SER A 46 13.03 9.38 -20.73
N SER A 47 14.05 10.20 -20.99
CA SER A 47 15.39 9.74 -21.35
C SER A 47 16.38 9.78 -20.19
N ASP A 48 16.02 10.45 -19.08
CA ASP A 48 16.91 10.73 -17.95
C ASP A 48 16.27 10.42 -16.59
N ALA A 49 15.05 9.88 -16.58
CA ALA A 49 14.21 9.68 -15.40
C ALA A 49 13.93 10.97 -14.59
N LYS A 50 14.28 12.13 -15.11
CA LYS A 50 14.16 13.43 -14.47
C LYS A 50 13.15 14.34 -15.19
N THR A 51 13.16 14.32 -16.51
CA THR A 51 12.20 15.02 -17.34
C THR A 51 11.19 14.00 -17.86
N TRP A 52 9.95 14.09 -17.39
CA TRP A 52 8.86 13.19 -17.78
C TRP A 52 7.88 13.90 -18.67
N ILE A 53 7.52 13.25 -19.78
CA ILE A 53 6.55 13.73 -20.75
C ILE A 53 5.36 12.78 -20.73
N PHE A 54 4.16 13.34 -20.52
CA PHE A 54 2.90 12.61 -20.58
C PHE A 54 2.08 13.12 -21.75
N ASN A 55 1.72 12.22 -22.68
CA ASN A 55 0.87 12.51 -23.82
C ASN A 55 -0.57 12.14 -23.45
N LEU A 56 -1.46 13.11 -23.43
CA LEU A 56 -2.85 12.92 -22.99
C LEU A 56 -3.70 12.33 -24.10
N ARG A 57 -4.68 11.51 -23.74
CA ARG A 57 -5.74 11.08 -24.63
C ARG A 57 -6.52 12.27 -25.13
N GLN A 58 -6.86 12.25 -26.41
CA GLN A 58 -7.68 13.30 -27.02
C GLN A 58 -9.16 12.95 -26.92
N GLY A 59 -10.00 13.98 -26.82
CA GLY A 59 -11.46 13.82 -26.82
C GLY A 59 -12.06 13.27 -25.52
N VAL A 60 -11.29 13.18 -24.43
CA VAL A 60 -11.81 12.84 -23.11
C VAL A 60 -12.59 14.03 -22.56
N GLU A 61 -13.82 13.77 -22.10
CA GLU A 61 -14.66 14.78 -21.50
C GLU A 61 -14.82 14.56 -19.99
N PHE A 62 -14.77 15.67 -19.25
CA PHE A 62 -15.24 15.68 -17.86
C PHE A 62 -16.77 15.56 -17.80
N HIS A 63 -17.29 15.18 -16.64
CA HIS A 63 -18.75 15.04 -16.44
C HIS A 63 -19.56 16.32 -16.69
N ASN A 64 -18.92 17.47 -16.69
CA ASN A 64 -19.53 18.75 -17.02
C ASN A 64 -19.44 19.12 -18.52
N GLY A 65 -18.93 18.20 -19.35
CA GLY A 65 -18.80 18.39 -20.81
C GLY A 65 -17.53 19.15 -21.26
N LYS A 66 -16.67 19.60 -20.31
CA LYS A 66 -15.39 20.20 -20.67
C LYS A 66 -14.44 19.13 -21.19
N THR A 67 -13.76 19.40 -22.31
CA THR A 67 -12.71 18.53 -22.81
C THR A 67 -11.45 18.63 -21.95
N LEU A 68 -10.86 17.46 -21.62
CA LEU A 68 -9.58 17.37 -20.91
C LEU A 68 -8.46 18.00 -21.74
N THR A 69 -7.68 18.85 -21.09
CA THR A 69 -6.44 19.43 -21.65
C THR A 69 -5.30 19.36 -20.65
N SER A 70 -4.09 19.61 -21.14
CA SER A 70 -2.88 19.70 -20.31
C SER A 70 -2.98 20.72 -19.17
N GLU A 71 -3.76 21.80 -19.34
CA GLU A 71 -3.95 22.82 -18.31
C GLU A 71 -4.72 22.27 -17.11
N ASP A 72 -5.63 21.33 -17.29
CA ASP A 72 -6.34 20.65 -16.19
C ASP A 72 -5.37 19.83 -15.35
N VAL A 73 -4.43 19.18 -15.99
CA VAL A 73 -3.36 18.42 -15.32
C VAL A 73 -2.46 19.36 -14.54
N VAL A 74 -1.97 20.44 -15.16
CA VAL A 74 -1.11 21.44 -14.50
C VAL A 74 -1.81 22.02 -13.27
N ALA A 75 -3.06 22.47 -13.42
CA ALA A 75 -3.83 23.06 -12.31
C ALA A 75 -4.06 22.05 -11.18
N THR A 76 -4.34 20.79 -11.50
CA THR A 76 -4.54 19.72 -10.52
C THR A 76 -3.26 19.49 -9.71
N PHE A 77 -2.14 19.30 -10.39
CA PHE A 77 -0.87 19.07 -9.69
C PHE A 77 -0.40 20.29 -8.89
N ASP A 78 -0.59 21.51 -9.41
CA ASP A 78 -0.26 22.73 -8.70
C ASP A 78 -1.10 22.90 -7.42
N TYR A 79 -2.36 22.47 -7.44
CA TYR A 79 -3.19 22.41 -6.23
C TYR A 79 -2.56 21.54 -5.15
N HIS A 80 -2.06 20.35 -5.51
CA HIS A 80 -1.49 19.41 -4.54
C HIS A 80 -0.09 19.80 -4.04
N ARG A 81 0.73 20.48 -4.87
CA ARG A 81 2.14 20.71 -4.59
C ARG A 81 2.49 22.13 -4.11
N ASN A 82 1.57 23.09 -4.16
CA ASN A 82 1.87 24.45 -3.73
C ASN A 82 2.29 24.51 -2.25
N GLU A 83 2.99 25.59 -1.86
CA GLU A 83 3.58 25.71 -0.51
C GLU A 83 2.54 25.69 0.61
N ASP A 84 1.34 26.19 0.35
CA ASP A 84 0.23 26.26 1.30
C ASP A 84 -0.67 25.01 1.24
N SER A 85 -0.40 24.07 0.35
CA SER A 85 -1.24 22.88 0.17
C SER A 85 -1.23 21.99 1.42
N LYS A 86 -2.43 21.59 1.82
CA LYS A 86 -2.66 20.60 2.89
C LYS A 86 -2.92 19.22 2.34
N SER A 87 -2.74 19.01 1.04
CA SER A 87 -2.92 17.72 0.40
C SER A 87 -1.97 16.68 0.97
N ALA A 88 -2.47 15.50 1.27
CA ALA A 88 -1.66 14.34 1.66
C ALA A 88 -0.68 13.92 0.55
N ALA A 89 -0.98 14.22 -0.72
CA ALA A 89 -0.08 13.98 -1.85
C ALA A 89 1.07 14.99 -1.95
N ARG A 90 1.10 16.06 -1.16
CA ARG A 90 2.17 17.08 -1.25
C ARG A 90 3.55 16.46 -1.11
N GLY A 91 3.71 15.54 -0.16
CA GLY A 91 4.97 14.83 0.08
C GLY A 91 5.46 14.03 -1.14
N LEU A 92 4.53 13.48 -1.93
CA LEU A 92 4.84 12.70 -3.14
C LEU A 92 5.37 13.57 -4.28
N LEU A 93 5.03 14.86 -4.28
CA LEU A 93 5.34 15.81 -5.34
C LEU A 93 6.50 16.74 -4.99
N THR A 94 7.18 16.55 -3.86
CA THR A 94 8.29 17.41 -3.41
C THR A 94 9.47 17.44 -4.40
N ALA A 95 9.68 16.35 -5.13
CA ALA A 95 10.72 16.29 -6.16
C ALA A 95 10.36 17.06 -7.44
N VAL A 96 9.09 17.40 -7.65
CA VAL A 96 8.62 18.07 -8.87
C VAL A 96 8.94 19.57 -8.80
N THR A 97 9.84 20.01 -9.65
CA THR A 97 10.28 21.41 -9.72
C THR A 97 9.47 22.25 -10.68
N SER A 98 8.94 21.61 -11.74
CA SER A 98 8.21 22.30 -12.81
C SER A 98 7.17 21.36 -13.42
N ILE A 99 5.99 21.92 -13.71
CA ILE A 99 4.94 21.28 -14.51
C ILE A 99 4.48 22.29 -15.54
N LYS A 100 4.50 21.90 -16.82
CA LYS A 100 4.14 22.79 -17.92
C LYS A 100 3.27 22.09 -18.94
N ALA A 101 2.26 22.80 -19.43
CA ALA A 101 1.53 22.43 -20.62
C ALA A 101 2.41 22.70 -21.85
N ASP A 102 2.51 21.71 -22.74
CA ASP A 102 3.18 21.82 -24.02
C ASP A 102 2.14 21.52 -25.13
N GLY A 103 1.33 22.53 -25.43
CA GLY A 103 0.12 22.35 -26.21
C GLY A 103 -1.02 21.70 -25.40
N PRO A 104 -2.16 21.42 -26.02
CA PRO A 104 -3.37 20.98 -25.31
C PRO A 104 -3.32 19.54 -24.77
N ASN A 105 -2.46 18.69 -25.33
CA ASN A 105 -2.45 17.25 -25.04
C ASN A 105 -1.12 16.72 -24.52
N ARG A 106 -0.23 17.58 -24.07
CA ARG A 106 1.10 17.18 -23.60
C ARG A 106 1.48 17.93 -22.34
N VAL A 107 1.98 17.20 -21.36
CA VAL A 107 2.45 17.75 -20.09
C VAL A 107 3.91 17.36 -19.88
N ILE A 108 4.74 18.32 -19.51
CA ILE A 108 6.15 18.11 -19.16
C ILE A 108 6.31 18.36 -17.66
N MET A 109 6.83 17.36 -16.94
CA MET A 109 7.14 17.44 -15.52
C MET A 109 8.64 17.26 -15.31
N GLU A 110 9.27 18.21 -14.61
CA GLU A 110 10.69 18.17 -14.29
C GLU A 110 10.88 17.85 -12.80
N LEU A 111 11.80 16.93 -12.51
CA LEU A 111 12.15 16.54 -11.14
C LEU A 111 13.51 17.11 -10.76
N ASN A 112 13.74 17.36 -9.47
CA ASN A 112 15.03 17.77 -8.93
C ASN A 112 16.09 16.65 -8.95
N ALA A 113 15.64 15.39 -8.96
CA ALA A 113 16.48 14.20 -9.05
C ALA A 113 15.81 13.13 -9.90
N PRO A 114 16.56 12.20 -10.53
CA PRO A 114 15.97 11.10 -11.28
C PRO A 114 15.05 10.24 -10.43
N ASN A 115 13.89 9.87 -10.99
CA ASN A 115 12.96 8.91 -10.41
C ASN A 115 12.26 8.10 -11.49
N ALA A 116 12.76 6.93 -11.82
CA ALA A 116 12.18 6.01 -12.79
C ALA A 116 10.81 5.44 -12.36
N GLY A 117 10.48 5.53 -11.07
CA GLY A 117 9.18 5.17 -10.50
C GLY A 117 8.15 6.30 -10.55
N PHE A 118 8.47 7.48 -11.07
CA PHE A 118 7.57 8.63 -11.09
C PHE A 118 6.21 8.34 -11.76
N PRO A 119 6.13 7.54 -12.86
CA PRO A 119 4.84 7.16 -13.42
C PRO A 119 3.92 6.41 -12.47
N TYR A 120 4.44 5.71 -11.46
CA TYR A 120 3.63 5.12 -10.38
C TYR A 120 3.08 6.19 -9.43
N ILE A 121 3.86 7.24 -9.15
CA ILE A 121 3.43 8.34 -8.25
C ILE A 121 2.20 9.04 -8.84
N VAL A 122 2.16 9.28 -10.14
CA VAL A 122 1.02 9.95 -10.79
C VAL A 122 -0.23 9.05 -10.89
N SER A 123 -0.18 7.82 -10.41
CA SER A 123 -1.33 6.92 -10.23
C SER A 123 -1.92 6.97 -8.81
N ASP A 124 -1.35 7.76 -7.92
CA ASP A 124 -1.81 7.86 -6.54
C ASP A 124 -3.24 8.37 -6.45
N TYR A 125 -4.05 7.77 -5.59
CA TYR A 125 -5.49 8.03 -5.49
C TYR A 125 -5.87 9.46 -5.09
N HIS A 126 -4.92 10.26 -4.59
CA HIS A 126 -5.14 11.69 -4.33
C HIS A 126 -5.03 12.53 -5.61
N LEU A 127 -4.31 12.05 -6.63
CA LEU A 127 -3.97 12.82 -7.83
C LEU A 127 -5.01 12.66 -8.95
N LEU A 128 -6.29 12.69 -8.60
CA LEU A 128 -7.40 12.70 -9.54
C LEU A 128 -7.40 13.98 -10.37
N ILE A 129 -7.41 13.84 -11.68
CA ILE A 129 -7.45 15.01 -12.58
C ILE A 129 -8.84 15.64 -12.56
N LYS A 130 -8.90 16.92 -12.25
CA LYS A 130 -10.13 17.72 -12.17
C LYS A 130 -10.15 18.81 -13.24
N PRO A 131 -11.35 19.24 -13.67
CA PRO A 131 -11.45 20.32 -14.64
C PRO A 131 -10.96 21.63 -14.01
N SER A 132 -10.17 22.38 -14.75
CA SER A 132 -9.68 23.70 -14.35
C SER A 132 -10.49 24.82 -15.00
N MET A 133 -10.57 25.93 -14.29
CA MET A 133 -11.08 27.22 -14.76
C MET A 133 -10.10 28.29 -14.30
N ASP A 134 -9.59 29.08 -15.24
CA ASP A 134 -8.61 30.14 -14.97
C ASP A 134 -7.39 29.63 -14.18
N GLY A 135 -6.88 28.44 -14.53
CA GLY A 135 -5.71 27.80 -13.92
C GLY A 135 -5.94 27.26 -12.51
N LYS A 136 -7.19 27.13 -12.06
CA LYS A 136 -7.54 26.59 -10.74
C LYS A 136 -8.56 25.47 -10.86
N ILE A 137 -8.50 24.51 -9.93
CA ILE A 137 -9.52 23.47 -9.78
C ILE A 137 -10.45 23.78 -8.61
N ASP A 138 -11.68 23.30 -8.69
CA ASP A 138 -12.56 23.17 -7.53
C ASP A 138 -12.32 21.79 -6.89
N SER A 139 -11.56 21.78 -5.79
CA SER A 139 -11.18 20.55 -5.11
C SER A 139 -12.38 19.80 -4.52
N GLN A 140 -13.47 20.52 -4.22
CA GLN A 140 -14.68 19.94 -3.64
C GLN A 140 -15.67 19.43 -4.68
N SER A 141 -15.46 19.68 -5.97
CA SER A 141 -16.35 19.17 -7.00
C SER A 141 -16.22 17.66 -7.13
N GLY A 142 -17.34 16.97 -7.28
CA GLY A 142 -17.41 15.56 -7.66
C GLY A 142 -17.28 15.35 -9.18
N ILE A 143 -16.68 16.30 -9.90
CA ILE A 143 -16.55 16.27 -11.36
C ILE A 143 -15.18 15.67 -11.70
N GLY A 144 -15.21 14.60 -12.49
CA GLY A 144 -14.03 13.92 -13.01
C GLY A 144 -14.30 13.41 -14.42
N THR A 145 -13.46 12.48 -14.87
CA THR A 145 -13.53 11.83 -16.18
C THR A 145 -13.92 10.36 -16.08
N GLY A 146 -14.25 9.88 -14.88
CA GLY A 146 -14.46 8.47 -14.58
C GLY A 146 -15.72 7.85 -15.18
N GLY A 147 -15.85 6.54 -14.99
CA GLY A 147 -16.95 5.75 -15.57
C GLY A 147 -18.32 6.04 -14.99
N TYR A 148 -18.40 6.78 -13.89
CA TYR A 148 -19.65 7.12 -13.22
C TYR A 148 -19.68 8.58 -12.79
N VAL A 149 -20.85 9.19 -12.93
CA VAL A 149 -21.14 10.58 -12.56
C VAL A 149 -21.73 10.60 -11.18
N LEU A 150 -21.13 11.33 -10.26
CA LEU A 150 -21.64 11.51 -8.91
C LEU A 150 -23.00 12.22 -8.94
N GLN A 151 -24.00 11.65 -8.26
CA GLN A 151 -25.35 12.19 -8.16
C GLN A 151 -25.61 12.82 -6.79
N ASP A 152 -25.19 12.14 -5.72
CA ASP A 152 -25.39 12.58 -4.35
C ASP A 152 -24.21 12.14 -3.49
N PHE A 153 -23.84 12.98 -2.54
CA PHE A 153 -22.79 12.69 -1.58
C PHE A 153 -23.17 13.20 -0.20
N GLU A 154 -23.29 12.28 0.74
CA GLU A 154 -23.53 12.57 2.15
C GLU A 154 -22.31 12.12 2.96
N PRO A 155 -21.48 13.07 3.47
CA PRO A 155 -20.24 12.74 4.20
C PRO A 155 -20.44 11.75 5.33
N GLY A 156 -19.67 10.67 5.33
CA GLY A 156 -19.73 9.61 6.33
C GLY A 156 -20.92 8.67 6.22
N VAL A 157 -21.79 8.84 5.23
CA VAL A 157 -23.02 8.06 5.05
C VAL A 157 -23.01 7.33 3.72
N ARG A 158 -23.05 8.05 2.60
CA ARG A 158 -23.18 7.42 1.27
C ARG A 158 -22.71 8.31 0.13
N ALA A 159 -22.46 7.67 -1.01
CA ALA A 159 -22.29 8.30 -2.30
C ALA A 159 -23.07 7.51 -3.38
N THR A 160 -23.78 8.20 -4.26
CA THR A 160 -24.55 7.57 -5.36
C THR A 160 -24.08 8.07 -6.70
N PHE A 161 -24.07 7.17 -7.68
CA PHE A 161 -23.50 7.42 -9.01
C PHE A 161 -24.38 6.83 -10.10
N LYS A 162 -24.34 7.46 -11.28
CA LYS A 162 -24.89 6.91 -12.53
C LYS A 162 -23.80 6.71 -13.56
N ARG A 163 -23.95 5.68 -14.41
CA ARG A 163 -23.02 5.42 -15.50
C ARG A 163 -22.80 6.67 -16.36
N ASN A 164 -21.54 6.95 -16.65
CA ASN A 164 -21.16 7.97 -17.62
C ASN A 164 -21.33 7.43 -19.04
N ALA A 165 -22.33 7.94 -19.77
CA ALA A 165 -22.61 7.50 -21.13
C ALA A 165 -21.47 7.84 -22.14
N ASN A 166 -20.64 8.83 -21.81
CA ASN A 166 -19.50 9.28 -22.63
C ASN A 166 -18.15 8.85 -22.03
N TYR A 167 -18.14 7.72 -21.28
CA TYR A 167 -16.87 7.26 -20.73
C TYR A 167 -15.90 6.86 -21.84
N TRP A 168 -14.70 7.41 -21.79
CA TRP A 168 -13.67 7.24 -22.82
C TRP A 168 -13.08 5.83 -22.89
N LYS A 169 -13.18 5.04 -21.77
CA LYS A 169 -12.59 3.72 -21.63
C LYS A 169 -13.61 2.65 -22.04
N GLU A 170 -13.37 2.01 -23.17
CA GLU A 170 -14.21 0.92 -23.66
C GLU A 170 -14.13 -0.32 -22.76
N GLY A 171 -15.23 -1.05 -22.64
CA GLY A 171 -15.29 -2.30 -21.86
C GLY A 171 -15.11 -2.12 -20.36
N ALA A 172 -15.49 -0.97 -19.83
CA ALA A 172 -15.43 -0.63 -18.42
C ALA A 172 -16.72 0.08 -17.96
N ALA A 173 -16.95 0.16 -16.64
CA ALA A 173 -18.12 0.79 -16.04
C ALA A 173 -19.43 0.11 -16.46
N HIS A 174 -19.62 -1.12 -16.00
CA HIS A 174 -20.69 -2.01 -16.49
C HIS A 174 -22.04 -1.84 -15.77
N PHE A 175 -22.06 -1.25 -14.58
CA PHE A 175 -23.29 -1.03 -13.80
C PHE A 175 -24.04 0.22 -14.30
N ASP A 176 -25.37 0.22 -14.21
CA ASP A 176 -26.16 1.42 -14.52
C ASP A 176 -26.03 2.47 -13.41
N GLU A 177 -26.01 2.00 -12.17
CA GLU A 177 -25.91 2.81 -10.96
C GLU A 177 -24.96 2.12 -9.96
N VAL A 178 -24.29 2.91 -9.15
CA VAL A 178 -23.47 2.45 -8.02
C VAL A 178 -23.85 3.25 -6.79
N GLU A 179 -24.06 2.57 -5.68
CA GLU A 179 -24.25 3.19 -4.37
C GLU A 179 -23.16 2.65 -3.42
N MET A 180 -22.48 3.55 -2.76
CA MET A 180 -21.51 3.23 -1.72
C MET A 180 -22.05 3.70 -0.37
N ILE A 181 -22.03 2.80 0.61
CA ILE A 181 -22.56 3.04 1.94
C ILE A 181 -21.44 2.86 2.97
N SER A 182 -21.25 3.85 3.82
CA SER A 182 -20.25 3.82 4.90
C SER A 182 -20.81 3.14 6.14
N LEU A 183 -20.48 1.87 6.33
CA LEU A 183 -20.83 1.10 7.53
C LEU A 183 -19.56 0.86 8.38
N LEU A 184 -19.36 1.64 9.43
CA LEU A 184 -18.16 1.56 10.25
C LEU A 184 -18.14 0.29 11.12
N ASP A 185 -19.28 -0.15 11.59
CA ASP A 185 -19.41 -1.36 12.40
C ASP A 185 -19.29 -2.62 11.54
N THR A 186 -18.38 -3.52 11.93
CA THR A 186 -18.09 -4.76 11.19
C THR A 186 -19.29 -5.70 11.15
N ALA A 187 -20.04 -5.82 12.26
CA ALA A 187 -21.21 -6.70 12.29
C ALA A 187 -22.35 -6.14 11.41
N ALA A 188 -22.51 -4.82 11.36
CA ALA A 188 -23.47 -4.17 10.48
C ALA A 188 -23.13 -4.43 8.99
N ARG A 189 -21.84 -4.31 8.60
CA ARG A 189 -21.41 -4.64 7.23
C ARG A 189 -21.69 -6.09 6.87
N GLN A 190 -21.38 -7.02 7.76
CA GLN A 190 -21.65 -8.44 7.54
C GLN A 190 -23.14 -8.74 7.39
N SER A 191 -23.96 -8.17 8.25
CA SER A 191 -25.41 -8.32 8.17
C SER A 191 -25.96 -7.78 6.85
N ALA A 192 -25.48 -6.63 6.40
CA ALA A 192 -25.92 -6.02 5.15
C ALA A 192 -25.65 -6.92 3.93
N VAL A 193 -24.46 -7.51 3.81
CA VAL A 193 -24.16 -8.40 2.68
C VAL A 193 -24.88 -9.74 2.80
N MET A 194 -25.04 -10.28 4.01
CA MET A 194 -25.77 -11.53 4.22
C MET A 194 -27.26 -11.41 3.89
N ASN A 195 -27.86 -10.25 4.17
CA ASN A 195 -29.26 -9.98 3.88
C ASN A 195 -29.49 -9.55 2.43
N GLY A 196 -28.43 -9.26 1.68
CA GLY A 196 -28.54 -8.74 0.32
C GLY A 196 -28.89 -7.24 0.26
N ASP A 197 -28.69 -6.50 1.36
CA ASP A 197 -28.86 -5.03 1.40
C ASP A 197 -27.75 -4.33 0.61
N VAL A 198 -26.58 -4.99 0.48
CA VAL A 198 -25.46 -4.59 -0.37
C VAL A 198 -24.93 -5.80 -1.14
N ASP A 199 -24.33 -5.56 -2.32
CA ASP A 199 -23.76 -6.62 -3.17
C ASP A 199 -22.33 -7.02 -2.79
N ALA A 200 -21.60 -6.14 -2.13
CA ALA A 200 -20.22 -6.40 -1.71
C ALA A 200 -19.86 -5.61 -0.46
N ILE A 201 -18.97 -6.18 0.34
CA ILE A 201 -18.31 -5.49 1.45
C ILE A 201 -16.81 -5.70 1.38
N ASP A 202 -16.06 -4.69 1.79
CA ASP A 202 -14.62 -4.76 2.02
C ASP A 202 -14.31 -5.07 3.50
N ARG A 203 -13.04 -5.33 3.80
CA ARG A 203 -12.51 -5.44 5.16
C ARG A 203 -13.28 -6.44 6.02
N VAL A 204 -13.55 -7.61 5.48
CA VAL A 204 -14.16 -8.72 6.21
C VAL A 204 -13.24 -9.11 7.38
N ASP A 205 -13.81 -9.25 8.58
CA ASP A 205 -13.08 -9.77 9.74
C ASP A 205 -12.66 -11.23 9.48
N PRO A 206 -11.38 -11.58 9.56
CA PRO A 206 -10.90 -12.95 9.40
C PRO A 206 -11.66 -13.98 10.23
N LYS A 207 -12.12 -13.61 11.42
CA LYS A 207 -12.90 -14.49 12.33
C LYS A 207 -14.24 -14.92 11.75
N THR A 208 -14.77 -14.17 10.79
CA THR A 208 -16.12 -14.39 10.25
C THR A 208 -16.12 -14.90 8.82
N VAL A 209 -14.96 -15.01 8.19
CA VAL A 209 -14.82 -15.51 6.81
C VAL A 209 -15.49 -16.88 6.65
N ALA A 210 -15.26 -17.82 7.57
CA ALA A 210 -15.85 -19.16 7.51
C ALA A 210 -17.40 -19.14 7.62
N LEU A 211 -17.97 -18.16 8.31
CA LEU A 211 -19.42 -17.96 8.38
C LEU A 211 -19.96 -17.44 7.05
N LEU A 212 -19.37 -16.38 6.52
CA LEU A 212 -19.78 -15.76 5.26
C LEU A 212 -19.61 -16.72 4.06
N ALA A 213 -18.56 -17.54 4.05
CA ALA A 213 -18.32 -18.55 3.02
C ALA A 213 -19.40 -19.64 2.95
N ARG A 214 -20.19 -19.83 4.01
CA ARG A 214 -21.33 -20.78 4.03
C ARG A 214 -22.61 -20.19 3.47
N VAL A 215 -22.67 -18.88 3.26
CA VAL A 215 -23.85 -18.23 2.66
C VAL A 215 -23.88 -18.55 1.17
N PRO A 216 -24.91 -19.26 0.66
CA PRO A 216 -24.91 -19.76 -0.71
C PRO A 216 -24.82 -18.69 -1.79
N THR A 217 -25.28 -17.48 -1.48
CA THR A 217 -25.32 -16.32 -2.38
C THR A 217 -24.04 -15.51 -2.39
N LEU A 218 -23.09 -15.80 -1.51
CA LEU A 218 -21.84 -15.03 -1.35
C LEU A 218 -20.62 -15.81 -1.84
N GLU A 219 -19.63 -15.07 -2.25
CA GLU A 219 -18.28 -15.51 -2.52
C GLU A 219 -17.32 -14.71 -1.65
N ILE A 220 -16.27 -15.36 -1.14
CA ILE A 220 -15.16 -14.69 -0.47
C ILE A 220 -14.08 -14.42 -1.51
N LEU A 221 -13.81 -13.14 -1.73
CA LEU A 221 -12.73 -12.70 -2.58
C LEU A 221 -11.55 -12.27 -1.70
N GLU A 222 -10.47 -13.01 -1.77
CA GLU A 222 -9.27 -12.80 -0.96
C GLU A 222 -8.06 -12.53 -1.85
N ILE A 223 -7.36 -11.44 -1.60
CA ILE A 223 -6.29 -10.94 -2.46
C ILE A 223 -5.08 -10.60 -1.60
N ALA A 224 -3.89 -11.05 -2.03
CA ALA A 224 -2.64 -10.66 -1.40
C ALA A 224 -2.46 -9.13 -1.44
N GLY A 225 -2.19 -8.55 -0.26
CA GLY A 225 -2.01 -7.12 -0.08
C GLY A 225 -0.58 -6.74 0.30
N THR A 226 -0.36 -5.45 0.48
CA THR A 226 0.94 -4.88 0.91
C THR A 226 1.01 -4.58 2.41
N LEU A 227 -0.12 -4.66 3.12
CA LEU A 227 -0.16 -4.53 4.58
C LEU A 227 0.65 -5.65 5.22
N HIS A 228 1.63 -5.30 6.04
CA HIS A 228 2.43 -6.30 6.76
C HIS A 228 2.62 -5.94 8.22
N TYR A 229 2.77 -6.98 9.01
CA TYR A 229 3.11 -6.89 10.42
C TYR A 229 4.58 -7.18 10.58
N THR A 230 5.23 -6.45 11.46
CA THR A 230 6.69 -6.49 11.59
C THR A 230 7.10 -6.37 13.06
N MET A 231 8.29 -6.85 13.34
CA MET A 231 8.94 -6.73 14.65
C MET A 231 10.34 -6.16 14.43
N PRO A 232 10.46 -4.82 14.24
CA PRO A 232 11.73 -4.18 13.96
C PRO A 232 12.69 -4.27 15.15
N MET A 233 13.91 -4.74 14.89
CA MET A 233 15.05 -4.67 15.80
C MET A 233 15.90 -3.46 15.44
N ARG A 234 16.15 -2.59 16.40
CA ARG A 234 17.03 -1.43 16.19
C ARG A 234 18.50 -1.89 16.20
N VAL A 235 19.13 -1.88 15.03
CA VAL A 235 20.50 -2.41 14.85
C VAL A 235 21.59 -1.60 15.53
N THR A 236 21.25 -0.44 16.08
CA THR A 236 22.16 0.41 16.89
C THR A 236 21.97 0.22 18.39
N SER A 237 21.02 -0.63 18.79
CA SER A 237 20.72 -0.91 20.21
C SER A 237 21.19 -2.31 20.59
N GLU A 238 21.93 -2.43 21.70
CA GLU A 238 22.24 -3.74 22.27
C GLU A 238 20.96 -4.50 22.66
N PRO A 239 20.88 -5.80 22.44
CA PRO A 239 21.89 -6.67 21.81
C PRO A 239 21.72 -6.82 20.29
N PHE A 240 20.84 -6.02 19.64
CA PHE A 240 20.47 -6.15 18.23
C PHE A 240 21.48 -5.54 17.26
N ASP A 241 22.55 -4.89 17.76
CA ASP A 241 23.73 -4.48 17.00
C ASP A 241 24.55 -5.69 16.48
N ASN A 242 24.35 -6.86 17.08
CA ASN A 242 24.97 -8.10 16.68
C ASN A 242 24.16 -8.80 15.57
N LEU A 243 24.78 -8.96 14.38
CA LEU A 243 24.13 -9.61 13.24
C LEU A 243 23.74 -11.07 13.52
N ASP A 244 24.61 -11.83 14.16
CA ASP A 244 24.33 -13.23 14.48
C ASP A 244 23.12 -13.36 15.41
N LEU A 245 22.91 -12.41 16.35
CA LEU A 245 21.72 -12.40 17.17
C LEU A 245 20.46 -12.13 16.33
N ARG A 246 20.52 -11.15 15.43
CA ARG A 246 19.36 -10.87 14.54
C ARG A 246 19.02 -12.09 13.67
N LEU A 247 20.03 -12.77 13.11
CA LEU A 247 19.83 -13.98 12.31
C LEU A 247 19.28 -15.14 13.15
N ALA A 248 19.77 -15.31 14.38
CA ALA A 248 19.24 -16.31 15.31
C ALA A 248 17.73 -16.09 15.55
N LEU A 249 17.32 -14.86 15.83
CA LEU A 249 15.91 -14.50 16.01
C LEU A 249 15.09 -14.74 14.74
N LYS A 250 15.59 -14.32 13.58
CA LYS A 250 14.90 -14.53 12.28
C LYS A 250 14.69 -16.03 11.97
N HIS A 251 15.64 -16.89 12.28
CA HIS A 251 15.53 -18.36 12.09
C HIS A 251 14.71 -19.06 13.17
N SER A 252 14.41 -18.42 14.29
CA SER A 252 13.64 -19.00 15.40
C SER A 252 12.13 -18.84 15.24
N ILE A 253 11.64 -18.21 14.16
CA ILE A 253 10.22 -17.85 13.99
C ILE A 253 9.49 -18.86 13.12
N LYS A 254 8.38 -19.39 13.63
CA LYS A 254 7.42 -20.22 12.90
C LYS A 254 6.40 -19.33 12.19
N ARG A 255 6.77 -18.80 11.02
CA ARG A 255 5.96 -17.81 10.28
C ARG A 255 4.59 -18.32 9.89
N GLN A 256 4.49 -19.60 9.48
CA GLN A 256 3.20 -20.19 9.15
C GLN A 256 2.26 -20.23 10.36
N GLU A 257 2.78 -20.52 11.55
CA GLU A 257 1.98 -20.50 12.78
C GLU A 257 1.42 -19.11 13.08
N LEU A 258 2.17 -18.05 12.79
CA LEU A 258 1.70 -16.67 12.93
C LEU A 258 0.58 -16.36 11.93
N VAL A 259 0.74 -16.75 10.66
CA VAL A 259 -0.33 -16.60 9.66
C VAL A 259 -1.58 -17.36 10.08
N ASP A 260 -1.44 -18.61 10.52
CA ASP A 260 -2.58 -19.46 10.89
C ASP A 260 -3.32 -18.96 12.14
N LYS A 261 -2.59 -18.50 13.16
CA LYS A 261 -3.18 -18.13 14.46
C LYS A 261 -3.56 -16.66 14.59
N ILE A 262 -2.78 -15.76 13.99
CA ILE A 262 -3.01 -14.31 14.08
C ILE A 262 -3.90 -13.82 12.94
N LEU A 263 -3.60 -14.26 11.71
CA LEU A 263 -4.39 -13.91 10.52
C LEU A 263 -5.45 -14.96 10.18
N LEU A 264 -5.57 -16.03 11.00
CA LEU A 264 -6.52 -17.15 10.80
C LEU A 264 -6.40 -17.78 9.41
N GLY A 265 -5.19 -17.81 8.85
CA GLY A 265 -4.90 -18.31 7.51
C GLY A 265 -5.12 -17.27 6.40
N HIS A 266 -5.57 -16.05 6.72
CA HIS A 266 -5.89 -15.00 5.73
C HIS A 266 -4.72 -14.05 5.50
N GLY A 267 -3.60 -14.61 5.08
CA GLY A 267 -2.37 -13.89 4.81
C GLY A 267 -1.35 -14.74 4.07
N SER A 268 -0.21 -14.16 3.81
CA SER A 268 0.94 -14.83 3.22
C SER A 268 2.17 -14.72 4.10
N LEU A 269 3.14 -15.62 3.88
CA LEU A 269 4.41 -15.59 4.60
C LEU A 269 5.21 -14.35 4.23
N GLY A 270 5.76 -13.69 5.23
CA GLY A 270 6.83 -12.72 5.07
C GLY A 270 8.20 -13.38 4.97
N ASN A 271 9.17 -12.65 4.47
CA ASN A 271 10.55 -13.12 4.31
C ASN A 271 11.57 -12.08 4.80
N ASP A 272 11.22 -11.38 5.88
CA ASP A 272 12.02 -10.36 6.57
C ASP A 272 12.42 -9.17 5.70
N HIS A 273 11.55 -8.81 4.73
CA HIS A 273 11.58 -7.58 3.96
C HIS A 273 10.14 -7.09 3.70
N PRO A 274 9.92 -5.79 3.42
CA PRO A 274 8.59 -5.21 3.37
C PRO A 274 7.86 -5.36 2.04
N ILE A 275 8.45 -6.04 1.05
CA ILE A 275 7.92 -6.11 -0.30
C ILE A 275 7.09 -7.39 -0.45
N SER A 276 5.82 -7.22 -0.77
CA SER A 276 4.87 -8.32 -0.96
C SER A 276 4.76 -8.74 -2.42
N THR A 277 4.08 -9.86 -2.66
CA THR A 277 3.75 -10.32 -4.02
C THR A 277 2.86 -9.36 -4.80
N ALA A 278 2.22 -8.39 -4.13
CA ALA A 278 1.45 -7.33 -4.77
C ALA A 278 2.33 -6.17 -5.30
N ASN A 279 3.61 -6.15 -4.95
CA ASN A 279 4.55 -5.14 -5.45
C ASN A 279 5.17 -5.57 -6.81
N PRO A 280 5.44 -4.63 -7.71
CA PRO A 280 5.85 -4.94 -9.09
C PRO A 280 7.19 -5.68 -9.21
N PHE A 281 8.12 -5.50 -8.28
CA PHE A 281 9.46 -6.10 -8.29
C PHE A 281 9.72 -7.02 -7.09
N HIS A 282 8.67 -7.69 -6.62
CA HIS A 282 8.83 -8.70 -5.56
C HIS A 282 9.85 -9.78 -5.97
N ALA A 283 10.80 -10.04 -5.08
CA ALA A 283 11.88 -11.00 -5.29
C ALA A 283 11.42 -12.45 -5.06
N SER A 284 10.69 -13.01 -6.03
CA SER A 284 10.15 -14.38 -5.95
C SER A 284 11.22 -15.46 -5.95
N GLY A 285 12.44 -15.13 -6.36
CA GLY A 285 13.59 -16.04 -6.36
C GLY A 285 14.34 -16.15 -5.03
N LEU A 286 14.01 -15.32 -4.04
CA LEU A 286 14.63 -15.44 -2.72
C LEU A 286 14.10 -16.68 -1.98
N PRO A 287 15.00 -17.53 -1.41
CA PRO A 287 14.58 -18.64 -0.58
C PRO A 287 13.73 -18.16 0.60
N GLN A 288 12.59 -18.82 0.81
CA GLN A 288 11.76 -18.53 1.98
C GLN A 288 12.49 -18.89 3.26
N ARG A 289 12.65 -17.93 4.17
CA ARG A 289 13.21 -18.19 5.48
C ARG A 289 12.18 -18.93 6.33
N GLU A 290 12.52 -20.16 6.67
CA GLU A 290 11.72 -21.04 7.50
C GLU A 290 12.25 -21.07 8.94
N PHE A 291 11.46 -21.62 9.85
CA PHE A 291 11.93 -22.00 11.17
C PHE A 291 13.04 -23.05 11.02
N ASN A 292 14.24 -22.69 11.46
CA ASN A 292 15.41 -23.56 11.34
C ASN A 292 16.16 -23.60 12.69
N PRO A 293 15.90 -24.61 13.53
CA PRO A 293 16.50 -24.72 14.85
C PRO A 293 18.04 -24.77 14.81
N GLU A 294 18.62 -25.47 13.82
CA GLU A 294 20.08 -25.62 13.70
C GLU A 294 20.74 -24.28 13.40
N LEU A 295 20.22 -23.53 12.44
CA LEU A 295 20.73 -22.19 12.11
C LEU A 295 20.48 -21.20 13.25
N ALA A 296 19.31 -21.24 13.88
CA ALA A 296 19.02 -20.38 15.02
C ALA A 296 20.00 -20.59 16.17
N MET A 297 20.24 -21.84 16.56
CA MET A 297 21.22 -22.18 17.62
C MET A 297 22.66 -21.84 17.23
N LYS A 298 23.04 -22.09 15.97
CA LYS A 298 24.38 -21.73 15.45
C LYS A 298 24.64 -20.23 15.58
N HIS A 299 23.72 -19.41 15.09
CA HIS A 299 23.85 -17.96 15.14
C HIS A 299 23.73 -17.42 16.58
N TYR A 300 22.84 -17.98 17.40
CA TYR A 300 22.74 -17.58 18.80
C TYR A 300 24.05 -17.82 19.57
N LYS A 301 24.67 -18.98 19.35
CA LYS A 301 25.97 -19.29 19.93
C LYS A 301 27.09 -18.35 19.40
N ALA A 302 27.07 -18.05 18.10
CA ALA A 302 28.05 -17.16 17.47
C ALA A 302 27.92 -15.71 17.97
N SER A 303 26.71 -15.28 18.31
CA SER A 303 26.45 -13.94 18.85
C SER A 303 27.09 -13.70 20.21
N GLY A 304 27.38 -14.76 20.97
CA GLY A 304 27.91 -14.68 22.34
C GLY A 304 26.89 -14.10 23.34
N HIS A 305 25.66 -13.84 22.92
CA HIS A 305 24.63 -13.31 23.80
C HIS A 305 24.18 -14.36 24.81
N SER A 306 23.92 -13.90 26.03
CA SER A 306 23.32 -14.69 27.09
C SER A 306 22.36 -13.82 27.89
N GLY A 307 21.24 -14.37 28.29
CA GLY A 307 20.21 -13.66 29.06
C GLY A 307 18.92 -13.45 28.26
N THR A 308 17.97 -12.84 28.92
CA THR A 308 16.63 -12.61 28.39
C THR A 308 16.61 -11.42 27.44
N ILE A 309 15.97 -11.58 26.29
CA ILE A 309 15.77 -10.54 25.28
C ILE A 309 14.36 -9.99 25.45
N GLN A 310 14.17 -8.68 25.48
CA GLN A 310 12.87 -8.06 25.63
C GLN A 310 12.25 -7.75 24.26
N LEU A 311 10.99 -8.17 24.07
CA LEU A 311 10.11 -7.80 22.95
C LEU A 311 8.92 -7.03 23.48
N SER A 312 8.88 -5.73 23.21
CA SER A 312 7.75 -4.87 23.55
C SER A 312 6.59 -5.08 22.58
N ALA A 313 5.40 -5.34 23.08
CA ALA A 313 4.22 -5.63 22.27
C ALA A 313 2.96 -4.94 22.80
N SER A 314 2.14 -4.47 21.87
CA SER A 314 0.82 -3.90 22.15
C SER A 314 -0.13 -4.14 20.98
N ASP A 315 -1.41 -4.40 21.26
CA ASP A 315 -2.46 -4.48 20.26
C ASP A 315 -2.75 -3.12 19.58
N ALA A 316 -2.10 -2.03 20.04
CA ALA A 316 -2.03 -0.78 19.31
C ALA A 316 -1.26 -0.91 17.98
N ALA A 317 -0.30 -1.85 17.88
CA ALA A 317 0.44 -2.12 16.65
C ALA A 317 -0.47 -2.82 15.63
N PHE A 318 -1.12 -3.89 16.02
CA PHE A 318 -2.13 -4.62 15.24
C PHE A 318 -2.90 -5.56 16.17
N ALA A 319 -4.11 -5.94 15.76
CA ALA A 319 -4.92 -6.87 16.53
C ALA A 319 -4.20 -8.22 16.70
N GLY A 320 -3.99 -8.65 17.94
CA GLY A 320 -3.26 -9.87 18.26
C GLY A 320 -1.72 -9.72 18.27
N ALA A 321 -1.18 -8.49 18.31
CA ALA A 321 0.26 -8.27 18.38
C ALA A 321 0.92 -8.88 19.61
N VAL A 322 0.25 -8.82 20.78
CA VAL A 322 0.74 -9.44 22.00
C VAL A 322 0.78 -10.97 21.86
N ASP A 323 -0.26 -11.57 21.28
CA ASP A 323 -0.31 -13.01 21.03
C ASP A 323 0.77 -13.42 20.01
N ALA A 324 1.00 -12.62 18.97
CA ALA A 324 2.07 -12.85 17.99
C ALA A 324 3.45 -12.84 18.68
N ALA A 325 3.70 -11.87 19.55
CA ALA A 325 4.94 -11.80 20.33
C ALA A 325 5.12 -13.05 21.25
N GLN A 326 4.03 -13.53 21.88
CA GLN A 326 4.08 -14.74 22.68
C GLN A 326 4.40 -16.00 21.84
N LEU A 327 3.85 -16.11 20.64
CA LEU A 327 4.17 -17.20 19.70
C LEU A 327 5.64 -17.16 19.27
N VAL A 328 6.17 -15.96 19.01
CA VAL A 328 7.60 -15.76 18.71
C VAL A 328 8.48 -16.18 19.90
N ALA A 329 8.13 -15.77 21.12
CA ALA A 329 8.84 -16.16 22.31
C ALA A 329 8.80 -17.68 22.54
N ALA A 330 7.66 -18.32 22.31
CA ALA A 330 7.51 -19.77 22.44
C ALA A 330 8.36 -20.53 21.43
N SER A 331 8.38 -20.14 20.16
CA SER A 331 9.22 -20.78 19.13
C SER A 331 10.72 -20.55 19.37
N ALA A 332 11.11 -19.37 19.82
CA ALA A 332 12.49 -19.05 20.18
C ALA A 332 13.01 -19.90 21.37
N LYS A 333 12.12 -20.18 22.32
CA LYS A 333 12.46 -21.03 23.48
C LYS A 333 12.80 -22.47 23.06
N GLU A 334 12.20 -22.99 22.00
CA GLU A 334 12.53 -24.31 21.47
C GLU A 334 14.00 -24.44 21.02
N VAL A 335 14.61 -23.32 20.68
CA VAL A 335 16.02 -23.23 20.24
C VAL A 335 16.93 -22.60 21.30
N GLY A 336 16.45 -22.50 22.53
CA GLY A 336 17.23 -22.02 23.67
C GLY A 336 17.40 -20.51 23.76
N ILE A 337 16.60 -19.73 23.04
CA ILE A 337 16.56 -18.27 23.14
C ILE A 337 15.42 -17.86 24.07
N ASP A 338 15.78 -17.12 25.12
CA ASP A 338 14.80 -16.64 26.10
C ASP A 338 14.33 -15.23 25.75
N ILE A 339 13.02 -15.10 25.47
CA ILE A 339 12.37 -13.83 25.11
C ILE A 339 11.31 -13.51 26.16
N GLU A 340 11.41 -12.33 26.76
CA GLU A 340 10.39 -11.75 27.62
C GLU A 340 9.50 -10.82 26.78
N VAL A 341 8.21 -11.12 26.71
CA VAL A 341 7.23 -10.23 26.09
C VAL A 341 6.80 -9.17 27.09
N VAL A 342 7.17 -7.92 26.81
CA VAL A 342 6.78 -6.77 27.62
C VAL A 342 5.49 -6.19 27.03
N ARG A 343 4.37 -6.39 27.74
CA ARG A 343 3.09 -5.82 27.30
C ARG A 343 3.07 -4.33 27.58
N GLU A 344 2.94 -3.54 26.51
CA GLU A 344 2.92 -2.10 26.55
C GLU A 344 1.50 -1.55 26.50
N PRO A 345 1.22 -0.40 27.16
CA PRO A 345 -0.04 0.29 27.00
C PRO A 345 -0.30 0.70 25.55
N SER A 346 -1.56 0.68 25.13
CA SER A 346 -1.93 1.20 23.80
C SER A 346 -1.78 2.71 23.71
N ASP A 347 -2.08 3.42 24.81
CA ASP A 347 -1.86 4.85 24.91
C ASP A 347 -0.35 5.16 24.96
N GLY A 348 0.07 6.08 24.10
CA GLY A 348 1.47 6.47 23.97
C GLY A 348 2.39 5.43 23.30
N TYR A 349 1.87 4.33 22.76
CA TYR A 349 2.69 3.28 22.15
C TYR A 349 3.60 3.83 21.02
N TRP A 350 3.03 4.60 20.13
CA TRP A 350 3.75 5.15 18.97
C TRP A 350 4.81 6.20 19.35
N SER A 351 4.61 6.92 20.43
CA SER A 351 5.56 7.94 20.89
C SER A 351 6.64 7.42 21.85
N ASN A 352 6.34 6.36 22.64
CA ASN A 352 7.22 5.91 23.71
C ASN A 352 7.87 4.55 23.45
N VAL A 353 7.31 3.73 22.54
CA VAL A 353 7.79 2.37 22.28
C VAL A 353 8.32 2.24 20.87
N TRP A 354 7.47 2.45 19.86
CA TRP A 354 7.87 2.35 18.46
C TRP A 354 8.99 3.34 18.14
N ASN A 355 10.01 2.86 17.41
CA ASN A 355 11.21 3.65 17.04
C ASN A 355 11.99 4.24 18.25
N LYS A 356 11.78 3.69 19.45
CA LYS A 356 12.46 4.08 20.70
C LYS A 356 13.08 2.88 21.40
N LYS A 357 12.32 1.79 21.61
CA LYS A 357 12.82 0.57 22.24
C LYS A 357 13.56 -0.30 21.22
N GLY A 358 14.46 -1.14 21.70
CA GLY A 358 15.33 -1.96 20.85
C GLY A 358 14.59 -2.95 19.96
N TRP A 359 13.44 -3.49 20.41
CA TRP A 359 12.63 -4.44 19.66
C TRP A 359 11.16 -4.33 20.04
N CYS A 360 10.28 -4.17 19.08
CA CYS A 360 8.85 -4.04 19.36
C CYS A 360 7.99 -4.54 18.19
N THR A 361 6.69 -4.72 18.42
CA THR A 361 5.71 -5.01 17.37
C THR A 361 5.35 -3.74 16.61
N CYS A 362 5.12 -3.85 15.30
CA CYS A 362 4.74 -2.74 14.44
C CYS A 362 3.92 -3.24 13.24
N TYR A 363 3.32 -2.33 12.49
CA TYR A 363 2.74 -2.60 11.18
C TYR A 363 3.12 -1.50 10.19
N TRP A 364 3.08 -1.86 8.91
CA TRP A 364 3.17 -0.91 7.81
C TRP A 364 2.03 -1.17 6.83
N GLY A 365 1.32 -0.13 6.45
CA GLY A 365 0.24 -0.21 5.45
C GLY A 365 0.73 -0.64 4.06
N GLY A 366 2.03 -0.79 3.90
CA GLY A 366 2.66 -1.04 2.62
C GLY A 366 2.66 0.20 1.73
N ARG A 367 3.22 0.04 0.55
CA ARG A 367 3.24 1.07 -0.49
C ARG A 367 3.13 0.39 -1.85
N PRO A 368 2.62 1.09 -2.86
CA PRO A 368 2.47 0.51 -4.21
C PRO A 368 3.78 0.14 -4.89
N THR A 369 4.88 0.77 -4.53
CA THR A 369 6.20 0.49 -5.09
C THR A 369 7.25 0.25 -4.01
N GLU A 370 8.32 -0.44 -4.40
CA GLU A 370 9.49 -0.70 -3.56
C GLU A 370 10.15 0.60 -3.11
N ASP A 371 10.43 1.50 -4.03
CA ASP A 371 11.07 2.78 -3.70
C ASP A 371 10.26 3.59 -2.70
N TRP A 372 8.93 3.60 -2.85
CA TRP A 372 8.07 4.32 -1.91
C TRP A 372 8.09 3.70 -0.52
N MET A 373 8.06 2.37 -0.44
CA MET A 373 8.18 1.68 0.86
C MET A 373 9.55 1.94 1.51
N TYR A 374 10.61 1.89 0.71
CA TYR A 374 11.97 2.15 1.20
C TYR A 374 12.16 3.59 1.64
N SER A 375 11.64 4.55 0.87
CA SER A 375 11.66 5.98 1.24
C SER A 375 10.87 6.28 2.51
N SER A 376 9.84 5.48 2.78
CA SER A 376 9.05 5.65 4.00
C SER A 376 9.76 5.13 5.25
N ALA A 377 10.48 3.99 5.18
CA ALA A 377 10.88 3.28 6.39
C ALA A 377 12.29 2.66 6.38
N TYR A 378 13.04 2.67 5.28
CA TYR A 378 14.28 1.90 5.16
C TYR A 378 15.51 2.68 4.74
N VAL A 379 15.36 3.80 4.01
CA VAL A 379 16.51 4.63 3.61
C VAL A 379 17.11 5.36 4.81
N ASP A 380 18.36 5.77 4.67
CA ASP A 380 19.15 6.34 5.76
C ASP A 380 18.69 7.74 6.22
N ASP A 381 17.97 8.47 5.39
CA ASP A 381 17.51 9.84 5.63
C ASP A 381 16.06 9.94 6.13
N THR A 382 15.32 8.80 6.27
CA THR A 382 13.97 8.83 6.82
C THR A 382 13.95 8.72 8.34
N GLU A 383 13.12 9.56 8.99
CA GLU A 383 12.92 9.50 10.44
C GLU A 383 12.22 8.22 10.89
N TRP A 384 11.46 7.58 9.99
CA TRP A 384 10.68 6.38 10.26
C TRP A 384 11.43 5.08 10.01
N ASN A 385 12.77 5.14 9.83
CA ASN A 385 13.59 3.93 9.81
C ASN A 385 13.63 3.32 11.21
N ASP A 386 12.63 2.51 11.51
CA ASP A 386 12.39 1.93 12.83
C ASP A 386 13.36 0.82 13.22
N THR A 387 14.16 0.34 12.28
CA THR A 387 15.29 -0.56 12.53
C THR A 387 16.62 0.16 12.75
N ASP A 388 16.66 1.47 12.49
CA ASP A 388 17.88 2.30 12.53
C ASP A 388 19.05 1.71 11.72
N TRP A 389 18.72 0.97 10.68
CA TRP A 389 19.67 0.28 9.79
C TRP A 389 20.20 1.24 8.73
N ARG A 390 21.33 1.91 9.02
CA ARG A 390 21.85 3.02 8.22
C ARG A 390 23.32 2.89 7.86
N SER A 391 24.12 2.27 8.72
CA SER A 391 25.59 2.37 8.68
C SER A 391 26.32 1.05 8.54
N THR A 392 25.66 -0.08 8.54
CA THR A 392 26.31 -1.34 8.21
C THR A 392 26.75 -1.33 6.74
N PRO A 393 27.78 -2.09 6.34
CA PRO A 393 28.19 -2.16 4.92
C PRO A 393 27.03 -2.49 3.97
N ASP A 394 26.13 -3.38 4.39
CA ASP A 394 24.96 -3.76 3.60
C ASP A 394 23.90 -2.67 3.59
N ALA A 395 23.72 -1.89 4.66
CA ALA A 395 22.86 -0.71 4.67
C ALA A 395 23.37 0.37 3.71
N VAL A 396 24.68 0.62 3.70
CA VAL A 396 25.29 1.57 2.75
C VAL A 396 25.09 1.10 1.31
N LYS A 397 25.31 -0.19 1.05
CA LYS A 397 25.06 -0.80 -0.26
C LYS A 397 23.59 -0.69 -0.67
N PHE A 398 22.66 -0.98 0.25
CA PHE A 398 21.22 -0.83 0.03
C PHE A 398 20.85 0.60 -0.40
N ASN A 399 21.30 1.61 0.34
CA ASN A 399 21.02 3.01 0.01
C ASN A 399 21.61 3.41 -1.36
N SER A 400 22.81 2.92 -1.71
CA SER A 400 23.39 3.13 -3.04
C SER A 400 22.54 2.54 -4.14
N ILE A 401 22.10 1.28 -3.98
CA ILE A 401 21.24 0.60 -4.97
C ILE A 401 19.89 1.31 -5.12
N VAL A 402 19.24 1.71 -4.03
CA VAL A 402 17.97 2.45 -4.09
C VAL A 402 18.14 3.74 -4.89
N LYS A 403 19.22 4.49 -4.63
CA LYS A 403 19.51 5.74 -5.35
C LYS A 403 19.78 5.49 -6.84
N GLU A 404 20.53 4.44 -7.17
CA GLU A 404 20.84 4.06 -8.56
C GLU A 404 19.58 3.56 -9.28
N ALA A 405 18.73 2.75 -8.61
CA ALA A 405 17.49 2.24 -9.17
C ALA A 405 16.50 3.36 -9.53
N ARG A 406 16.49 4.46 -8.78
CA ARG A 406 15.69 5.65 -9.12
C ARG A 406 16.08 6.27 -10.47
N ALA A 407 17.32 6.13 -10.88
CA ALA A 407 17.81 6.65 -12.17
C ALA A 407 17.77 5.62 -13.29
N GLU A 408 17.50 4.33 -12.99
CA GLU A 408 17.53 3.24 -13.96
C GLU A 408 16.19 3.11 -14.71
N LEU A 409 16.18 3.40 -16.00
CA LEU A 409 14.99 3.29 -16.85
C LEU A 409 14.78 1.87 -17.39
N ASP A 410 15.84 1.07 -17.50
CA ASP A 410 15.72 -0.33 -17.90
C ASP A 410 15.00 -1.13 -16.79
N VAL A 411 13.84 -1.66 -17.12
CA VAL A 411 12.95 -2.34 -16.15
C VAL A 411 13.60 -3.60 -15.59
N ASP A 412 14.32 -4.37 -16.40
CA ASP A 412 14.92 -5.63 -15.95
C ASP A 412 16.12 -5.39 -15.04
N LYS A 413 16.93 -4.38 -15.35
CA LYS A 413 18.02 -3.95 -14.45
C LYS A 413 17.46 -3.42 -13.13
N ARG A 414 16.43 -2.57 -13.19
CA ARG A 414 15.77 -2.03 -11.99
C ARG A 414 15.15 -3.15 -11.15
N ARG A 415 14.55 -4.16 -11.77
CA ARG A 415 14.06 -5.37 -11.08
C ARG A 415 15.18 -6.06 -10.32
N SER A 416 16.31 -6.34 -10.96
CA SER A 416 17.46 -6.99 -10.33
C SER A 416 18.01 -6.16 -9.15
N MET A 417 18.00 -4.83 -9.26
CA MET A 417 18.39 -3.93 -8.17
C MET A 417 17.44 -4.06 -6.97
N TYR A 418 16.13 -4.04 -7.20
CA TYR A 418 15.16 -4.17 -6.10
C TYR A 418 15.11 -5.59 -5.51
N GLU A 419 15.39 -6.63 -6.27
CA GLU A 419 15.56 -7.99 -5.73
C GLU A 419 16.76 -8.06 -4.78
N GLU A 420 17.87 -7.43 -5.14
CA GLU A 420 19.07 -7.36 -4.28
C GLU A 420 18.78 -6.55 -3.00
N THR A 421 18.01 -5.44 -3.08
CA THR A 421 17.66 -4.67 -1.88
C THR A 421 16.81 -5.48 -0.89
N GLN A 422 15.90 -6.31 -1.38
CA GLN A 422 15.10 -7.22 -0.55
C GLN A 422 15.98 -8.25 0.15
N ARG A 423 16.97 -8.81 -0.55
CA ARG A 423 17.95 -9.73 0.02
C ARG A 423 18.77 -9.06 1.13
N LEU A 424 19.28 -7.85 0.90
CA LEU A 424 20.07 -7.11 1.89
C LEU A 424 19.27 -6.83 3.17
N ILE A 425 18.01 -6.39 3.05
CA ILE A 425 17.14 -6.18 4.21
C ILE A 425 16.93 -7.50 4.97
N ALA A 426 16.64 -8.58 4.25
CA ALA A 426 16.36 -9.87 4.86
C ALA A 426 17.60 -10.44 5.58
N ASP A 427 18.79 -10.27 5.02
CA ASP A 427 20.01 -10.89 5.53
C ASP A 427 20.71 -10.05 6.60
N ASP A 428 20.80 -8.74 6.45
CA ASP A 428 21.51 -7.85 7.39
C ASP A 428 20.60 -6.91 8.16
N GLY A 429 19.44 -6.52 7.61
CA GLY A 429 18.56 -5.55 8.25
C GLY A 429 17.95 -6.02 9.57
N GLY A 430 17.45 -5.05 10.34
CA GLY A 430 16.77 -5.31 11.62
C GLY A 430 15.31 -5.75 11.47
N ALA A 431 14.73 -5.73 10.28
CA ALA A 431 13.34 -6.07 10.08
C ALA A 431 13.09 -7.58 10.22
N ILE A 432 12.14 -7.93 11.06
CA ILE A 432 11.46 -9.23 11.05
C ILE A 432 10.08 -8.97 10.47
N VAL A 433 9.80 -9.50 9.29
CA VAL A 433 8.50 -9.41 8.62
C VAL A 433 7.97 -10.83 8.45
N PRO A 434 7.21 -11.34 9.42
CA PRO A 434 6.76 -12.73 9.38
C PRO A 434 5.56 -12.96 8.48
N MET A 435 4.74 -11.94 8.21
CA MET A 435 3.46 -12.11 7.52
C MET A 435 2.96 -10.83 6.85
N PHE A 436 2.23 -11.02 5.75
CA PHE A 436 1.42 -10.02 5.07
C PHE A 436 -0.06 -10.36 5.23
N ALA A 437 -0.89 -9.36 5.48
CA ALA A 437 -2.34 -9.53 5.57
C ALA A 437 -2.99 -9.41 4.18
N ASN A 438 -3.99 -10.26 3.92
CA ASN A 438 -4.77 -10.19 2.69
C ASN A 438 -5.90 -9.16 2.78
N HIS A 439 -6.30 -8.61 1.64
CA HIS A 439 -7.59 -7.94 1.50
C HIS A 439 -8.68 -9.00 1.39
N ILE A 440 -9.71 -8.91 2.23
CA ILE A 440 -10.81 -9.88 2.25
C ILE A 440 -12.13 -9.15 1.99
N HIS A 441 -12.83 -9.60 0.97
CA HIS A 441 -14.15 -9.10 0.58
C HIS A 441 -15.17 -10.23 0.63
N ALA A 442 -16.43 -9.89 0.90
CA ALA A 442 -17.55 -10.78 0.64
C ALA A 442 -18.39 -10.16 -0.46
N VAL A 443 -18.60 -10.90 -1.53
CA VAL A 443 -19.24 -10.41 -2.76
C VAL A 443 -20.41 -11.32 -3.12
N SER A 444 -21.54 -10.72 -3.52
CA SER A 444 -22.66 -11.47 -4.07
C SER A 444 -22.23 -12.21 -5.35
N LYS A 445 -22.66 -13.45 -5.50
CA LYS A 445 -22.44 -14.23 -6.74
C LYS A 445 -23.14 -13.66 -7.97
N THR A 446 -23.97 -12.63 -7.79
CA THR A 446 -24.54 -11.84 -8.90
C THR A 446 -23.56 -10.81 -9.47
N ILE A 447 -22.41 -10.64 -8.82
CA ILE A 447 -21.32 -9.76 -9.24
C ILE A 447 -20.17 -10.65 -9.70
N ALA A 448 -19.61 -10.35 -10.87
CA ALA A 448 -18.43 -10.98 -11.41
C ALA A 448 -17.28 -9.98 -11.54
N HIS A 449 -16.07 -10.51 -11.58
CA HIS A 449 -14.84 -9.76 -11.77
C HIS A 449 -13.89 -10.55 -12.67
N GLY A 450 -12.79 -9.94 -13.12
CA GLY A 450 -11.76 -10.64 -13.89
C GLY A 450 -10.98 -11.67 -13.06
N ASP A 451 -10.18 -12.48 -13.73
CA ASP A 451 -9.31 -13.48 -13.07
C ASP A 451 -8.28 -12.84 -12.13
N ASN A 452 -7.86 -11.62 -12.45
CA ASN A 452 -6.96 -10.83 -11.62
C ASN A 452 -7.72 -9.71 -10.93
N VAL A 453 -7.40 -9.47 -9.68
CA VAL A 453 -7.91 -8.39 -8.84
C VAL A 453 -6.72 -7.72 -8.16
N ALA A 454 -6.61 -6.41 -8.30
CA ALA A 454 -5.45 -5.68 -7.78
C ALA A 454 -5.39 -5.67 -6.26
N GLY A 455 -4.20 -5.88 -5.71
CA GLY A 455 -3.92 -5.89 -4.27
C GLY A 455 -3.17 -4.66 -3.76
N ASN A 456 -2.93 -3.65 -4.61
CA ASN A 456 -2.27 -2.40 -4.20
C ASN A 456 -3.11 -1.60 -3.19
N TRP A 457 -4.42 -1.63 -3.32
CA TRP A 457 -5.42 -1.13 -2.37
C TRP A 457 -6.58 -2.12 -2.26
N SER A 458 -7.46 -1.93 -1.28
CA SER A 458 -8.71 -2.67 -1.16
C SER A 458 -9.59 -2.46 -2.40
N SER A 459 -10.56 -3.34 -2.61
CA SER A 459 -11.61 -3.19 -3.63
C SER A 459 -11.06 -3.06 -5.07
N ASP A 460 -10.17 -3.97 -5.46
CA ASP A 460 -9.51 -3.99 -6.78
C ASP A 460 -8.75 -2.68 -7.07
N GLY A 461 -7.93 -2.27 -6.10
CA GLY A 461 -7.22 -1.00 -6.19
C GLY A 461 -8.14 0.22 -6.12
N GLY A 462 -9.33 0.09 -5.51
CA GLY A 462 -10.38 1.11 -5.48
C GLY A 462 -11.23 1.18 -6.76
N LYS A 463 -10.94 0.33 -7.75
CA LYS A 463 -11.57 0.39 -9.09
C LYS A 463 -12.64 -0.68 -9.33
N PHE A 464 -13.17 -1.28 -8.28
CA PHE A 464 -14.21 -2.30 -8.41
C PHE A 464 -15.42 -1.82 -9.25
N ALA A 465 -15.89 -0.59 -9.08
CA ALA A 465 -17.03 -0.06 -9.82
C ALA A 465 -16.77 0.01 -11.34
N GLU A 466 -15.52 0.32 -11.73
CA GLU A 466 -15.11 0.37 -13.13
C GLU A 466 -14.93 -1.02 -13.75
N ARG A 467 -14.39 -1.98 -12.97
CA ARG A 467 -13.86 -3.25 -13.47
C ARG A 467 -14.80 -4.43 -13.32
N TRP A 468 -15.68 -4.41 -12.32
CA TRP A 468 -16.60 -5.52 -12.04
C TRP A 468 -17.90 -5.35 -12.81
N TRP A 469 -18.64 -6.45 -12.98
CA TRP A 469 -19.90 -6.45 -13.75
C TRP A 469 -20.94 -7.37 -13.11
N LYS A 470 -22.16 -7.29 -13.60
CA LYS A 470 -23.22 -8.19 -13.18
C LYS A 470 -23.09 -9.53 -13.90
N ALA A 471 -23.06 -10.66 -13.13
CA ALA A 471 -22.91 -12.01 -13.64
C ALA A 471 -24.16 -12.47 -14.43
#